data_95bbb9d36862029aebc6cff42dba92bd
#
_entry.id   95bbb9d36862029aebc6cff42dba92bd
#
_cell.length_a   1.000
_cell.length_b   1.000
_cell.length_c   1.000
_cell.angle_alpha   90.00
_cell.angle_beta   90.00
_cell.angle_gamma   90.00
#
_symmetry.space_group_name_H-M   'P 1'
#
loop_
_entity.id
_entity.type
_entity.pdbx_description
1 polymer ?
#
loop_
_entity_poly.entity_id
_entity_poly.type
_entity_poly.pdbx_seq_one_letter_code
_entity_poly.pdbx_strand_id
1 'polypeptide(L)'
;MDVCMALIEGITNCAQLGEPDIVIEEIFEKMDAKKEVFPKLDAVTPPATILATNTSTLDVNEIASATKRPEKVIGTHFFSPAHVMRLLETVRGAKTSDQTIATVMKLARRLGKAGVLVGICDGFVGNRMYHHYTRQASFLLEEGATPEQVDRVIYDFGFAMGPFSVGDIAGLDVSWRIRRRRAETRPQDERYSPIAD
;
A
#
# COMPACT_ATOMS: atom_id res chain seq x y z
N MET A 1 12.82 21.37 -13.13
CA MET A 1 11.45 21.12 -12.61
C MET A 1 10.41 21.35 -13.70
N ASP A 2 10.51 22.44 -14.45
CA ASP A 2 9.51 22.83 -15.46
C ASP A 2 9.34 21.82 -16.61
N VAL A 3 10.41 21.18 -17.08
CA VAL A 3 10.35 20.17 -18.14
C VAL A 3 9.55 18.93 -17.70
N CYS A 4 9.68 18.50 -16.46
CA CYS A 4 8.92 17.35 -15.94
C CYS A 4 7.44 17.68 -15.74
N MET A 5 7.15 18.90 -15.29
CA MET A 5 5.77 19.36 -15.10
C MET A 5 5.01 19.49 -16.43
N ALA A 6 5.71 19.86 -17.50
CA ALA A 6 5.13 19.94 -18.85
C ALA A 6 4.74 18.58 -19.45
N LEU A 7 5.17 17.46 -18.82
CA LEU A 7 4.79 16.10 -19.23
C LEU A 7 3.55 15.58 -18.50
N ILE A 8 3.00 16.38 -17.56
CA ILE A 8 1.84 16.00 -16.76
C ILE A 8 0.61 16.71 -17.33
N GLU A 9 -0.37 15.95 -17.76
CA GLU A 9 -1.67 16.45 -18.21
C GLU A 9 -2.76 16.04 -17.21
N GLY A 10 -3.57 17.01 -16.76
CA GLY A 10 -4.72 16.77 -15.89
C GLY A 10 -5.96 16.46 -16.73
N ILE A 11 -6.63 15.35 -16.42
CA ILE A 11 -7.89 14.95 -17.07
C ILE A 11 -8.99 14.77 -16.03
N THR A 12 -10.25 14.92 -16.42
CA THR A 12 -11.42 14.75 -15.52
C THR A 12 -12.29 13.55 -15.89
N ASN A 13 -11.96 12.86 -16.98
CA ASN A 13 -12.74 11.71 -17.46
C ASN A 13 -11.79 10.58 -17.90
N CYS A 14 -12.05 9.36 -17.40
CA CYS A 14 -11.24 8.19 -17.78
C CYS A 14 -11.20 7.93 -19.29
N ALA A 15 -12.21 8.35 -20.06
CA ALA A 15 -12.21 8.25 -21.52
C ALA A 15 -11.08 9.07 -22.19
N GLN A 16 -10.47 10.00 -21.47
CA GLN A 16 -9.35 10.83 -21.94
C GLN A 16 -7.97 10.21 -21.67
N LEU A 17 -7.90 9.02 -21.05
CA LEU A 17 -6.65 8.33 -20.74
C LEU A 17 -5.83 7.96 -22.01
N GLY A 18 -6.46 7.89 -23.18
CA GLY A 18 -5.77 7.52 -24.41
C GLY A 18 -5.30 6.06 -24.40
N GLU A 19 -4.03 5.85 -24.75
CA GLU A 19 -3.41 4.51 -24.85
C GLU A 19 -2.26 4.35 -23.85
N PRO A 20 -2.54 4.35 -22.51
CA PRO A 20 -1.49 4.22 -21.53
C PRO A 20 -0.95 2.78 -21.50
N ASP A 21 0.36 2.62 -21.25
CA ASP A 21 0.98 1.32 -20.98
C ASP A 21 0.56 0.75 -19.62
N ILE A 22 0.36 1.64 -18.64
CA ILE A 22 -0.07 1.31 -17.28
C ILE A 22 -0.98 2.40 -16.71
N VAL A 23 -2.02 1.98 -16.00
CA VAL A 23 -2.84 2.83 -15.14
C VAL A 23 -2.58 2.42 -13.70
N ILE A 24 -2.23 3.39 -12.83
CA ILE A 24 -2.10 3.17 -11.38
C ILE A 24 -3.28 3.86 -10.71
N GLU A 25 -4.18 3.06 -10.15
CA GLU A 25 -5.37 3.54 -9.47
C GLU A 25 -5.05 3.78 -7.98
N GLU A 26 -5.45 4.96 -7.49
CA GLU A 26 -5.28 5.39 -6.10
C GLU A 26 -6.52 6.16 -5.60
N ILE A 27 -7.69 5.56 -5.73
CA ILE A 27 -8.93 6.09 -5.16
C ILE A 27 -9.10 5.59 -3.72
N PHE A 28 -10.25 5.88 -3.11
CA PHE A 28 -10.56 5.45 -1.73
C PHE A 28 -10.33 3.96 -1.52
N GLU A 29 -9.74 3.59 -0.37
CA GLU A 29 -9.45 2.21 0.04
C GLU A 29 -10.75 1.46 0.42
N LYS A 30 -11.63 1.30 -0.56
CA LYS A 30 -12.91 0.58 -0.45
C LYS A 30 -13.09 -0.36 -1.63
N MET A 31 -13.40 -1.62 -1.35
CA MET A 31 -13.56 -2.65 -2.38
C MET A 31 -14.63 -2.28 -3.42
N ASP A 32 -15.79 -1.81 -2.97
CA ASP A 32 -16.89 -1.43 -3.88
C ASP A 32 -16.49 -0.32 -4.84
N ALA A 33 -15.77 0.70 -4.35
CA ALA A 33 -15.29 1.79 -5.20
C ALA A 33 -14.30 1.30 -6.27
N LYS A 34 -13.37 0.40 -5.89
CA LYS A 34 -12.42 -0.18 -6.83
C LYS A 34 -13.12 -1.10 -7.84
N LYS A 35 -14.08 -1.90 -7.40
CA LYS A 35 -14.91 -2.73 -8.30
C LYS A 35 -15.78 -1.94 -9.26
N GLU A 36 -16.12 -0.70 -8.94
CA GLU A 36 -16.82 0.21 -9.84
C GLU A 36 -15.88 0.84 -10.88
N VAL A 37 -14.66 1.19 -10.49
CA VAL A 37 -13.70 1.89 -11.35
C VAL A 37 -12.97 0.94 -12.30
N PHE A 38 -12.55 -0.23 -11.84
CA PHE A 38 -11.76 -1.16 -12.66
C PHE A 38 -12.44 -1.59 -13.97
N PRO A 39 -13.75 -1.92 -14.00
CA PRO A 39 -14.45 -2.19 -15.26
C PRO A 39 -14.48 -0.99 -16.22
N LYS A 40 -14.55 0.24 -15.69
CA LYS A 40 -14.51 1.46 -16.51
C LYS A 40 -13.13 1.65 -17.13
N LEU A 41 -12.05 1.46 -16.36
CA LEU A 41 -10.68 1.48 -16.85
C LEU A 41 -10.44 0.38 -17.89
N ASP A 42 -10.94 -0.81 -17.63
CA ASP A 42 -10.85 -1.97 -18.54
C ASP A 42 -11.52 -1.69 -19.90
N ALA A 43 -12.65 -0.97 -19.89
CA ALA A 43 -13.40 -0.65 -21.10
C ALA A 43 -12.78 0.45 -21.96
N VAL A 44 -12.04 1.41 -21.35
CA VAL A 44 -11.54 2.61 -22.05
C VAL A 44 -10.05 2.53 -22.40
N THR A 45 -9.33 1.53 -21.89
CA THR A 45 -7.89 1.37 -22.15
C THR A 45 -7.60 0.17 -23.05
N PRO A 46 -6.51 0.19 -23.86
CA PRO A 46 -6.11 -0.92 -24.70
C PRO A 46 -5.98 -2.25 -23.94
N PRO A 47 -6.22 -3.41 -24.57
CA PRO A 47 -6.10 -4.73 -23.91
C PRO A 47 -4.71 -5.02 -23.34
N ALA A 48 -3.67 -4.37 -23.85
CA ALA A 48 -2.28 -4.53 -23.41
C ALA A 48 -1.98 -3.74 -22.13
N THR A 49 -2.78 -2.71 -21.79
CA THR A 49 -2.59 -1.84 -20.63
C THR A 49 -2.63 -2.63 -19.34
N ILE A 50 -1.64 -2.42 -18.47
CA ILE A 50 -1.63 -2.96 -17.11
C ILE A 50 -2.51 -2.09 -16.23
N LEU A 51 -3.39 -2.71 -15.44
CA LEU A 51 -4.23 -2.04 -14.46
C LEU A 51 -3.66 -2.34 -13.05
N ALA A 52 -2.99 -1.37 -12.48
CA ALA A 52 -2.40 -1.47 -11.16
C ALA A 52 -3.27 -0.78 -10.10
N THR A 53 -3.38 -1.36 -8.91
CA THR A 53 -4.06 -0.75 -7.76
C THR A 53 -3.08 -0.46 -6.64
N ASN A 54 -3.12 0.77 -6.09
CA ASN A 54 -2.32 1.16 -4.93
C ASN A 54 -3.06 0.85 -3.61
N THR A 55 -3.59 -0.35 -3.48
CA THR A 55 -4.20 -0.81 -2.23
C THR A 55 -3.13 -1.20 -1.21
N SER A 56 -3.40 -0.95 0.06
CA SER A 56 -2.56 -1.38 1.19
C SER A 56 -3.04 -2.68 1.85
N THR A 57 -4.29 -3.09 1.62
CA THR A 57 -4.91 -4.19 2.37
C THR A 57 -5.94 -5.01 1.59
N LEU A 58 -6.50 -4.48 0.49
CA LEU A 58 -7.59 -5.14 -0.22
C LEU A 58 -7.10 -6.32 -1.06
N ASP A 59 -7.97 -7.29 -1.27
CA ASP A 59 -7.68 -8.46 -2.09
C ASP A 59 -7.63 -8.09 -3.57
N VAL A 60 -6.43 -8.13 -4.14
CA VAL A 60 -6.18 -7.86 -5.57
C VAL A 60 -6.91 -8.85 -6.47
N ASN A 61 -7.17 -10.09 -6.03
CA ASN A 61 -7.96 -11.06 -6.80
C ASN A 61 -9.41 -10.60 -6.98
N GLU A 62 -9.98 -10.04 -5.91
CA GLU A 62 -11.35 -9.55 -5.95
C GLU A 62 -11.48 -8.35 -6.89
N ILE A 63 -10.50 -7.44 -6.87
CA ILE A 63 -10.43 -6.31 -7.81
C ILE A 63 -10.26 -6.82 -9.25
N ALA A 64 -9.35 -7.76 -9.47
CA ALA A 64 -9.08 -8.34 -10.78
C ALA A 64 -10.31 -9.07 -11.37
N SER A 65 -11.14 -9.68 -10.52
CA SER A 65 -12.35 -10.37 -10.94
C SER A 65 -13.40 -9.45 -11.57
N ALA A 66 -13.32 -8.14 -11.31
CA ALA A 66 -14.19 -7.15 -11.90
C ALA A 66 -13.79 -6.75 -13.34
N THR A 67 -12.65 -7.24 -13.85
CA THR A 67 -12.14 -6.95 -15.20
C THR A 67 -12.22 -8.14 -16.12
N LYS A 68 -12.14 -7.91 -17.45
CA LYS A 68 -12.10 -8.97 -18.46
C LYS A 68 -10.67 -9.50 -18.70
N ARG A 69 -9.65 -8.86 -18.12
CA ARG A 69 -8.22 -9.20 -18.27
C ARG A 69 -7.51 -9.28 -16.90
N PRO A 70 -7.94 -10.19 -16.01
CA PRO A 70 -7.36 -10.31 -14.67
C PRO A 70 -5.85 -10.60 -14.67
N GLU A 71 -5.30 -11.13 -15.77
CA GLU A 71 -3.86 -11.33 -15.96
C GLU A 71 -3.05 -10.03 -16.13
N LYS A 72 -3.73 -8.92 -16.40
CA LYS A 72 -3.16 -7.56 -16.48
C LYS A 72 -3.37 -6.76 -15.21
N VAL A 73 -4.04 -7.32 -14.19
CA VAL A 73 -4.25 -6.65 -12.90
C VAL A 73 -3.18 -7.04 -11.90
N ILE A 74 -2.66 -6.04 -11.17
CA ILE A 74 -1.58 -6.20 -10.19
C ILE A 74 -1.69 -5.14 -9.09
N GLY A 75 -1.25 -5.43 -7.88
CA GLY A 75 -1.08 -4.42 -6.84
C GLY A 75 0.28 -3.73 -6.96
N THR A 76 0.29 -2.42 -6.72
CA THR A 76 1.50 -1.59 -6.65
C THR A 76 1.40 -0.71 -5.42
N HIS A 77 1.71 -1.28 -4.25
CA HIS A 77 1.61 -0.58 -2.98
C HIS A 77 2.84 0.31 -2.76
N PHE A 78 2.65 1.60 -3.00
CA PHE A 78 3.63 2.65 -2.67
C PHE A 78 3.45 3.08 -1.22
N PHE A 79 4.55 3.27 -0.51
CA PHE A 79 4.53 3.82 0.84
C PHE A 79 4.57 5.35 0.80
N SER A 80 3.78 5.99 1.64
CA SER A 80 3.72 7.46 1.74
C SER A 80 4.86 8.01 2.60
N PRO A 81 5.50 9.12 2.18
CA PRO A 81 5.34 9.82 0.91
C PRO A 81 6.08 9.10 -0.25
N ALA A 82 5.35 8.86 -1.34
CA ALA A 82 5.82 7.98 -2.42
C ALA A 82 7.13 8.44 -3.09
N HIS A 83 7.44 9.73 -3.09
CA HIS A 83 8.68 10.26 -3.66
C HIS A 83 9.91 10.03 -2.77
N VAL A 84 9.73 9.79 -1.46
CA VAL A 84 10.79 9.56 -0.48
C VAL A 84 10.97 8.07 -0.20
N MET A 85 9.86 7.38 0.06
CA MET A 85 9.88 5.97 0.47
C MET A 85 10.33 5.07 -0.68
N ARG A 86 11.36 4.27 -0.42
CA ARG A 86 11.97 3.43 -1.47
C ARG A 86 11.22 2.13 -1.73
N LEU A 87 10.53 1.58 -0.74
CA LEU A 87 9.82 0.32 -0.87
C LEU A 87 8.63 0.45 -1.82
N LEU A 88 8.52 -0.48 -2.76
CA LEU A 88 7.34 -0.71 -3.60
C LEU A 88 7.00 -2.20 -3.55
N GLU A 89 5.88 -2.53 -2.93
CA GLU A 89 5.37 -3.90 -2.94
C GLU A 89 4.57 -4.13 -4.22
N THR A 90 5.04 -5.08 -5.02
CA THR A 90 4.36 -5.56 -6.21
C THR A 90 3.52 -6.76 -5.81
N VAL A 91 2.21 -6.58 -5.68
CA VAL A 91 1.30 -7.59 -5.11
C VAL A 91 0.74 -8.47 -6.22
N ARG A 92 1.16 -9.72 -6.22
CA ARG A 92 0.73 -10.71 -7.21
C ARG A 92 -0.66 -11.24 -6.88
N GLY A 93 -1.62 -11.09 -7.79
CA GLY A 93 -2.87 -11.82 -7.79
C GLY A 93 -2.71 -13.24 -8.37
N ALA A 94 -3.68 -14.10 -8.11
CA ALA A 94 -3.65 -15.50 -8.57
C ALA A 94 -3.63 -15.64 -10.11
N LYS A 95 -4.20 -14.66 -10.82
CA LYS A 95 -4.26 -14.65 -12.29
C LYS A 95 -3.27 -13.67 -12.92
N THR A 96 -2.55 -12.87 -12.14
CA THR A 96 -1.56 -11.92 -12.68
C THR A 96 -0.49 -12.65 -13.47
N SER A 97 -0.27 -12.26 -14.73
CA SER A 97 0.71 -12.92 -15.60
C SER A 97 2.15 -12.57 -15.22
N ASP A 98 3.08 -13.50 -15.49
CA ASP A 98 4.51 -13.27 -15.28
C ASP A 98 5.03 -12.06 -16.08
N GLN A 99 4.47 -11.80 -17.27
CA GLN A 99 4.80 -10.63 -18.08
C GLN A 99 4.40 -9.33 -17.36
N THR A 100 3.20 -9.29 -16.76
CA THR A 100 2.72 -8.14 -15.98
C THR A 100 3.65 -7.90 -14.78
N ILE A 101 3.97 -8.96 -14.03
CA ILE A 101 4.89 -8.91 -12.89
C ILE A 101 6.27 -8.37 -13.33
N ALA A 102 6.87 -8.95 -14.37
CA ALA A 102 8.17 -8.55 -14.86
C ALA A 102 8.21 -7.07 -15.31
N THR A 103 7.13 -6.61 -15.95
CA THR A 103 7.00 -5.23 -16.41
C THR A 103 6.94 -4.26 -15.23
N VAL A 104 6.13 -4.54 -14.21
CA VAL A 104 6.00 -3.69 -13.02
C VAL A 104 7.27 -3.71 -12.18
N MET A 105 7.92 -4.87 -12.03
CA MET A 105 9.22 -4.96 -11.34
C MET A 105 10.32 -4.18 -12.07
N LYS A 106 10.29 -4.14 -13.40
CA LYS A 106 11.20 -3.29 -14.20
C LYS A 106 10.88 -1.81 -14.01
N LEU A 107 9.59 -1.44 -13.96
CA LEU A 107 9.16 -0.08 -13.65
C LEU A 107 9.66 0.35 -12.26
N ALA A 108 9.50 -0.48 -11.24
CA ALA A 108 10.00 -0.21 -9.90
C ALA A 108 11.50 0.17 -9.90
N ARG A 109 12.32 -0.60 -10.62
CA ARG A 109 13.76 -0.30 -10.76
C ARG A 109 14.01 1.04 -11.48
N ARG A 110 13.26 1.35 -12.54
CA ARG A 110 13.39 2.63 -13.27
C ARG A 110 13.01 3.82 -12.41
N LEU A 111 12.05 3.65 -11.48
CA LEU A 111 11.65 4.65 -10.50
C LEU A 111 12.61 4.76 -9.29
N GLY A 112 13.70 4.00 -9.28
CA GLY A 112 14.64 3.97 -8.15
C GLY A 112 14.08 3.31 -6.89
N LYS A 113 13.01 2.51 -7.04
CA LYS A 113 12.37 1.80 -5.92
C LYS A 113 13.03 0.45 -5.66
N ALA A 114 13.01 0.04 -4.39
CA ALA A 114 13.24 -1.33 -3.98
C ALA A 114 11.95 -2.13 -4.18
N GLY A 115 11.77 -2.69 -5.38
CA GLY A 115 10.59 -3.49 -5.72
C GLY A 115 10.68 -4.87 -5.07
N VAL A 116 9.63 -5.28 -4.36
CA VAL A 116 9.49 -6.60 -3.74
C VAL A 116 8.22 -7.26 -4.23
N LEU A 117 8.35 -8.45 -4.81
CA LEU A 117 7.20 -9.25 -5.22
C LEU A 117 6.61 -9.96 -4.01
N VAL A 118 5.34 -9.72 -3.74
CA VAL A 118 4.63 -10.24 -2.57
C VAL A 118 3.32 -10.91 -2.95
N GLY A 119 2.84 -11.82 -2.10
CA GLY A 119 1.50 -12.40 -2.17
C GLY A 119 0.46 -11.53 -1.47
N ILE A 120 -0.81 -11.91 -1.63
CA ILE A 120 -1.94 -11.25 -0.98
C ILE A 120 -2.05 -11.74 0.46
N CYS A 121 -1.98 -10.81 1.41
CA CYS A 121 -2.32 -11.00 2.82
C CYS A 121 -2.59 -9.64 3.46
N ASP A 122 -3.21 -9.60 4.64
CA ASP A 122 -3.49 -8.33 5.34
C ASP A 122 -2.19 -7.59 5.67
N GLY A 123 -2.05 -6.36 5.12
CA GLY A 123 -0.88 -5.51 5.27
C GLY A 123 0.35 -5.97 4.47
N PHE A 124 0.19 -6.89 3.55
CA PHE A 124 1.25 -7.49 2.72
C PHE A 124 2.49 -7.88 3.54
N VAL A 125 3.68 -7.39 3.20
CA VAL A 125 4.92 -7.68 3.96
C VAL A 125 5.30 -6.50 4.85
N GLY A 126 5.39 -5.29 4.31
CA GLY A 126 5.85 -4.10 5.03
C GLY A 126 4.97 -3.74 6.22
N ASN A 127 3.68 -3.54 5.97
CA ASN A 127 2.73 -3.23 7.04
C ASN A 127 2.56 -4.38 8.03
N ARG A 128 2.61 -5.63 7.55
CA ARG A 128 2.55 -6.80 8.43
C ARG A 128 3.71 -6.85 9.43
N MET A 129 4.94 -6.59 8.97
CA MET A 129 6.11 -6.48 9.85
C MET A 129 6.00 -5.27 10.79
N TYR A 130 5.60 -4.11 10.24
CA TYR A 130 5.45 -2.87 10.98
C TYR A 130 4.43 -2.98 12.12
N HIS A 131 3.32 -3.69 11.92
CA HIS A 131 2.32 -3.89 12.97
C HIS A 131 2.84 -4.72 14.15
N HIS A 132 3.63 -5.76 13.90
CA HIS A 132 4.25 -6.52 14.98
C HIS A 132 5.24 -5.67 15.76
N TYR A 133 6.03 -4.87 15.07
CA TYR A 133 6.99 -3.96 15.66
C TYR A 133 6.32 -2.88 16.53
N THR A 134 5.31 -2.19 16.02
CA THR A 134 4.59 -1.15 16.79
C THR A 134 3.81 -1.72 17.95
N ARG A 135 3.28 -2.94 17.83
CA ARG A 135 2.65 -3.64 18.96
C ARG A 135 3.62 -3.88 20.11
N GLN A 136 4.84 -4.32 19.83
CA GLN A 136 5.87 -4.48 20.88
C GLN A 136 6.24 -3.14 21.52
N ALA A 137 6.34 -2.07 20.75
CA ALA A 137 6.56 -0.74 21.30
C ALA A 137 5.44 -0.31 22.26
N SER A 138 4.17 -0.60 21.93
CA SER A 138 3.03 -0.31 22.82
C SER A 138 3.12 -1.09 24.14
N PHE A 139 3.59 -2.33 24.14
CA PHE A 139 3.79 -3.10 25.37
C PHE A 139 4.87 -2.50 26.27
N LEU A 140 5.92 -1.91 25.70
CA LEU A 140 6.93 -1.20 26.49
C LEU A 140 6.35 0.03 27.20
N LEU A 141 5.38 0.72 26.60
CA LEU A 141 4.68 1.83 27.28
C LEU A 141 3.85 1.32 28.46
N GLU A 142 3.16 0.19 28.32
CA GLU A 142 2.43 -0.43 29.42
C GLU A 142 3.37 -0.85 30.57
N GLU A 143 4.60 -1.20 30.24
CA GLU A 143 5.66 -1.58 31.20
C GLU A 143 6.35 -0.35 31.83
N GLY A 144 5.94 0.87 31.45
CA GLY A 144 6.37 2.13 32.08
C GLY A 144 7.41 2.92 31.30
N ALA A 145 7.80 2.49 30.08
CA ALA A 145 8.64 3.32 29.21
C ALA A 145 7.85 4.50 28.65
N THR A 146 8.53 5.62 28.37
CA THR A 146 7.91 6.74 27.65
C THR A 146 8.09 6.58 26.14
N PRO A 147 7.22 7.22 25.29
CA PRO A 147 7.40 7.22 23.84
C PRO A 147 8.78 7.69 23.42
N GLU A 148 9.30 8.74 24.06
CA GLU A 148 10.61 9.31 23.75
C GLU A 148 11.76 8.35 24.07
N GLN A 149 11.63 7.57 25.15
CA GLN A 149 12.65 6.56 25.49
C GLN A 149 12.70 5.45 24.45
N VAL A 150 11.54 4.94 24.03
CA VAL A 150 11.46 3.90 22.99
C VAL A 150 11.97 4.42 21.65
N ASP A 151 11.49 5.59 21.21
CA ASP A 151 11.90 6.20 19.96
C ASP A 151 13.41 6.48 19.93
N ARG A 152 13.99 6.96 21.04
CA ARG A 152 15.41 7.22 21.16
C ARG A 152 16.26 5.97 20.96
N VAL A 153 15.89 4.86 21.60
CA VAL A 153 16.62 3.59 21.48
C VAL A 153 16.60 3.10 20.03
N ILE A 154 15.45 3.20 19.36
CA ILE A 154 15.29 2.79 17.97
C ILE A 154 16.10 3.68 17.03
N TYR A 155 16.09 4.99 17.27
CA TYR A 155 16.91 5.94 16.51
C TYR A 155 18.41 5.65 16.70
N ASP A 156 18.86 5.45 17.95
CA ASP A 156 20.26 5.15 18.27
C ASP A 156 20.68 3.78 17.69
N PHE A 157 19.77 2.84 17.50
CA PHE A 157 20.00 1.57 16.81
C PHE A 157 20.20 1.74 15.30
N GLY A 158 19.82 2.89 14.72
CA GLY A 158 20.06 3.23 13.31
C GLY A 158 18.81 3.34 12.43
N PHE A 159 17.64 3.33 13.00
CA PHE A 159 16.40 3.66 12.25
C PHE A 159 16.32 5.17 12.05
N ALA A 160 15.67 5.57 10.94
CA ALA A 160 15.45 6.99 10.64
C ALA A 160 14.54 7.67 11.67
N MET A 161 13.61 6.93 12.26
CA MET A 161 12.64 7.40 13.25
C MET A 161 12.19 6.26 14.15
N GLY A 162 11.76 6.59 15.37
CA GLY A 162 11.11 5.63 16.25
C GLY A 162 9.63 5.41 15.91
N PRO A 163 9.00 4.35 16.45
CA PRO A 163 7.65 3.95 16.09
C PRO A 163 6.57 4.98 16.42
N PHE A 164 6.74 5.74 17.50
CA PHE A 164 5.75 6.74 17.92
C PHE A 164 5.85 8.01 17.08
N SER A 165 7.05 8.48 16.76
CA SER A 165 7.28 9.57 15.82
C SER A 165 6.74 9.27 14.41
N VAL A 166 6.89 8.02 13.94
CA VAL A 166 6.29 7.57 12.68
C VAL A 166 4.76 7.59 12.77
N GLY A 167 4.20 7.15 13.90
CA GLY A 167 2.76 7.17 14.16
C GLY A 167 2.16 8.58 14.11
N ASP A 168 2.83 9.55 14.70
CA ASP A 168 2.42 10.96 14.68
C ASP A 168 2.39 11.54 13.26
N ILE A 169 3.43 11.27 12.47
CA ILE A 169 3.51 11.75 11.08
C ILE A 169 2.47 11.05 10.18
N ALA A 170 2.25 9.75 10.37
CA ALA A 170 1.29 8.97 9.59
C ALA A 170 -0.18 9.33 9.90
N GLY A 171 -0.42 9.91 11.08
CA GLY A 171 -1.75 10.22 11.59
C GLY A 171 -2.30 9.12 12.51
N LEU A 172 -2.58 9.51 13.76
CA LEU A 172 -3.09 8.59 14.80
C LEU A 172 -4.48 8.03 14.46
N ASP A 173 -5.29 8.78 13.71
CA ASP A 173 -6.60 8.35 13.22
C ASP A 173 -6.52 7.17 12.25
N VAL A 174 -5.48 7.10 11.43
CA VAL A 174 -5.22 5.96 10.52
C VAL A 174 -4.96 4.70 11.33
N SER A 175 -4.06 4.80 12.32
CA SER A 175 -3.73 3.69 13.22
C SER A 175 -4.96 3.23 14.04
N TRP A 176 -5.78 4.17 14.50
CA TRP A 176 -7.02 3.87 15.23
C TRP A 176 -8.03 3.10 14.36
N ARG A 177 -8.24 3.52 13.10
CA ARG A 177 -9.14 2.81 12.17
C ARG A 177 -8.67 1.38 11.90
N ILE A 178 -7.36 1.18 11.74
CA ILE A 178 -6.76 -0.15 11.55
C ILE A 178 -7.01 -1.02 12.79
N ARG A 179 -6.78 -0.49 14.00
CA ARG A 179 -7.02 -1.23 15.26
C ARG A 179 -8.48 -1.62 15.42
N ARG A 180 -9.42 -0.70 15.14
CA ARG A 180 -10.86 -1.00 15.19
C ARG A 180 -11.26 -2.12 14.24
N ARG A 181 -10.79 -2.08 13.00
CA ARG A 181 -11.05 -3.16 12.04
C ARG A 181 -10.50 -4.51 12.53
N ARG A 182 -9.29 -4.52 13.07
CA ARG A 182 -8.65 -5.73 13.59
C ARG A 182 -9.29 -6.26 14.86
N ALA A 183 -9.91 -5.41 15.66
CA ALA A 183 -10.62 -5.85 16.86
C ALA A 183 -11.74 -6.86 16.56
N GLU A 184 -12.34 -6.80 15.36
CA GLU A 184 -13.41 -7.71 14.93
C GLU A 184 -12.92 -9.15 14.72
N THR A 185 -11.64 -9.34 14.41
CA THR A 185 -11.06 -10.65 14.08
C THR A 185 -9.92 -11.07 15.01
N ARG A 186 -9.57 -10.24 16.00
CA ARG A 186 -8.49 -10.51 16.95
C ARG A 186 -8.82 -11.71 17.82
N PRO A 187 -7.89 -12.71 17.97
CA PRO A 187 -8.04 -13.79 18.92
C PRO A 187 -8.21 -13.26 20.36
N GLN A 188 -9.07 -13.91 21.14
CA GLN A 188 -9.36 -13.47 22.52
C GLN A 188 -8.17 -13.64 23.49
N ASP A 189 -7.27 -14.54 23.18
CA ASP A 189 -6.04 -14.84 23.94
C ASP A 189 -4.83 -14.01 23.48
N GLU A 190 -4.98 -13.18 22.45
CA GLU A 190 -3.90 -12.31 21.98
C GLU A 190 -3.68 -11.13 22.92
N ARG A 191 -2.43 -10.99 23.45
CA ARG A 191 -2.05 -9.80 24.23
C ARG A 191 -2.30 -8.54 23.37
N TYR A 192 -3.07 -7.64 23.92
CA TYR A 192 -3.43 -6.37 23.29
C TYR A 192 -3.12 -5.21 24.23
N SER A 193 -2.64 -4.11 23.67
CA SER A 193 -2.42 -2.86 24.38
C SER A 193 -3.54 -1.86 24.07
N PRO A 194 -4.35 -1.44 25.06
CA PRO A 194 -5.36 -0.41 24.87
C PRO A 194 -4.81 1.02 24.94
N ILE A 195 -3.51 1.19 25.16
CA ILE A 195 -2.88 2.50 25.45
C ILE A 195 -3.06 3.52 24.32
N ALA A 196 -3.36 3.06 23.12
CA ALA A 196 -3.55 3.92 21.96
C ALA A 196 -5.01 3.98 21.48
N ASP A 197 -5.97 3.44 22.23
CA ASP A 197 -7.41 3.52 21.98
C ASP A 197 -8.00 4.75 22.68
#